data_1692f034adc9a2da0ec9174808b0bc5a
#
_entry.id   1692f034adc9a2da0ec9174808b0bc5a
#
_cell.length_a   1.000
_cell.length_b   1.000
_cell.length_c   1.000
_cell.angle_alpha   90.00
_cell.angle_beta   90.00
_cell.angle_gamma   90.00
#
_symmetry.space_group_name_H-M   'P 1'
#
loop_
_entity.id
_entity.type
_entity.pdbx_description
1 polymer ?
#
loop_
_entity_poly.entity_id
_entity_poly.type
_entity_poly.pdbx_seq_one_letter_code
_entity_poly.pdbx_strand_id
1 'polypeptide(L)'
;MIQNLKMLNRSSLISFSFSFMLLFSFKAEAESMIPDFSARYIFETDQFDFEGIRQLKTFADKRVFSFEDRARLIKAEFYSEFIDADEIKSLSYDANFRFTFFRRFTNFNFDWETKKLTSTGQYDWQATLIEGPVYDPLNVQVELRKRLMLGETEFSLVLPEIKTGEFVENTYAIKGETIFTLEGKDYPCVILERVRTQDNRITTYTMAKDLNYLIFKVTDNDPDGDIALTIKQLLSFG
;
A
#
# COMPACT_ATOMS: atom_id res chain seq x y z
N MET A 1 78.44 40.90 -43.26
CA MET A 1 77.47 41.25 -44.30
C MET A 1 76.10 40.79 -43.82
N ILE A 2 75.28 41.75 -43.37
CA ILE A 2 73.83 41.82 -43.59
C ILE A 2 73.02 40.63 -43.04
N GLN A 3 71.96 40.72 -42.33
CA GLN A 3 70.96 41.71 -41.90
C GLN A 3 70.05 41.05 -40.85
N ASN A 4 69.69 41.85 -39.88
CA ASN A 4 68.43 41.89 -39.17
C ASN A 4 67.24 41.03 -39.63
N LEU A 5 66.53 40.42 -38.66
CA LEU A 5 65.11 40.70 -38.57
C LEU A 5 64.58 40.40 -37.17
N LYS A 6 63.95 41.40 -36.60
CA LYS A 6 63.09 41.33 -35.38
C LYS A 6 61.89 40.47 -35.62
N MET A 7 61.54 39.62 -34.67
CA MET A 7 60.17 39.14 -34.65
C MET A 7 59.59 39.35 -33.27
N LEU A 8 58.43 39.99 -33.27
CA LEU A 8 57.58 40.35 -32.13
C LEU A 8 57.06 39.12 -31.42
N ASN A 9 57.16 39.23 -30.12
CA ASN A 9 56.50 38.38 -29.21
C ASN A 9 55.02 38.81 -29.10
N ARG A 10 54.06 37.96 -29.49
CA ARG A 10 52.64 38.10 -29.14
C ARG A 10 52.25 36.95 -28.25
N SER A 11 52.25 37.19 -26.96
CA SER A 11 51.65 36.39 -25.93
C SER A 11 50.11 36.43 -26.09
N SER A 12 49.57 35.33 -26.56
CA SER A 12 48.12 35.09 -26.62
C SER A 12 47.72 34.44 -25.30
N LEU A 13 47.10 35.25 -24.41
CA LEU A 13 46.42 34.78 -23.19
C LEU A 13 45.14 34.05 -23.62
N ILE A 14 45.16 32.73 -23.56
CA ILE A 14 43.94 31.92 -23.64
C ILE A 14 43.29 31.89 -22.25
N SER A 15 42.24 32.71 -22.10
CA SER A 15 41.36 32.67 -20.92
C SER A 15 40.51 31.41 -20.98
N PHE A 16 40.85 30.43 -20.14
CA PHE A 16 40.08 29.23 -19.93
C PHE A 16 38.94 29.55 -18.99
N SER A 17 37.77 29.90 -19.51
CA SER A 17 36.54 30.06 -18.74
C SER A 17 36.03 28.67 -18.38
N PHE A 18 36.29 28.27 -17.13
CA PHE A 18 35.75 27.02 -16.53
C PHE A 18 34.30 27.28 -16.17
N SER A 19 33.37 26.98 -17.08
CA SER A 19 31.93 27.01 -16.81
C SER A 19 31.59 25.82 -15.90
N PHE A 20 31.47 26.08 -14.60
CA PHE A 20 31.01 25.11 -13.61
C PHE A 20 29.52 24.89 -13.80
N MET A 21 29.16 23.91 -14.64
CA MET A 21 27.79 23.48 -14.87
C MET A 21 27.35 22.67 -13.63
N LEU A 22 26.67 23.33 -12.71
CA LEU A 22 25.98 22.69 -11.58
C LEU A 22 24.89 21.78 -12.16
N LEU A 23 25.19 20.50 -12.29
CA LEU A 23 24.20 19.45 -12.52
C LEU A 23 23.33 19.32 -11.26
N PHE A 24 22.23 20.07 -11.24
CA PHE A 24 21.13 19.76 -10.34
C PHE A 24 20.54 18.44 -10.81
N SER A 25 20.96 17.34 -10.19
CA SER A 25 20.23 16.08 -10.28
C SER A 25 18.88 16.28 -9.61
N PHE A 26 17.87 16.66 -10.37
CA PHE A 26 16.50 16.46 -9.96
C PHE A 26 16.32 14.94 -9.81
N LYS A 27 16.30 14.45 -8.59
CA LYS A 27 15.66 13.16 -8.32
C LYS A 27 14.19 13.37 -8.71
N ALA A 28 13.81 12.89 -9.89
CA ALA A 28 12.40 12.65 -10.16
C ALA A 28 11.96 11.62 -9.10
N GLU A 29 11.20 12.05 -8.11
CA GLU A 29 10.45 11.11 -7.28
C GLU A 29 9.58 10.33 -8.26
N ALA A 30 9.76 9.02 -8.30
CA ALA A 30 8.88 8.16 -9.07
C ALA A 30 7.48 8.32 -8.49
N GLU A 31 6.60 8.96 -9.25
CA GLU A 31 5.20 9.15 -8.85
C GLU A 31 4.59 7.75 -8.66
N SER A 32 4.03 7.50 -7.47
CA SER A 32 3.42 6.20 -7.18
C SER A 32 2.31 5.90 -8.19
N MET A 33 2.31 4.69 -8.73
CA MET A 33 1.26 4.23 -9.66
C MET A 33 -0.14 4.30 -9.04
N ILE A 34 -0.23 4.23 -7.71
CA ILE A 34 -1.48 4.23 -6.97
C ILE A 34 -1.72 5.61 -6.37
N PRO A 35 -2.73 6.36 -6.83
CA PRO A 35 -3.02 7.69 -6.31
C PRO A 35 -3.53 7.62 -4.86
N ASP A 36 -3.34 8.73 -4.15
CA ASP A 36 -3.94 8.95 -2.85
C ASP A 36 -5.47 8.93 -2.97
N PHE A 37 -6.16 8.53 -1.91
CA PHE A 37 -7.61 8.57 -1.89
C PHE A 37 -8.14 8.72 -0.47
N SER A 38 -9.38 9.15 -0.37
CA SER A 38 -10.19 9.11 0.85
C SER A 38 -11.61 8.71 0.48
N ALA A 39 -12.17 7.74 1.20
CA ALA A 39 -13.51 7.25 0.95
C ALA A 39 -14.17 6.77 2.25
N ARG A 40 -15.49 6.89 2.30
CA ARG A 40 -16.30 6.35 3.40
C ARG A 40 -16.69 4.92 3.07
N TYR A 41 -16.50 4.05 4.04
CA TYR A 41 -16.90 2.65 3.96
C TYR A 41 -17.82 2.29 5.12
N ILE A 42 -18.67 1.30 4.89
CA ILE A 42 -19.36 0.57 5.95
C ILE A 42 -18.66 -0.77 6.13
N PHE A 43 -18.42 -1.13 7.38
CA PHE A 43 -17.97 -2.44 7.81
C PHE A 43 -19.18 -3.16 8.42
N GLU A 44 -19.49 -4.33 7.93
CA GLU A 44 -20.66 -5.11 8.27
C GLU A 44 -20.24 -6.50 8.77
N THR A 45 -20.84 -6.93 9.85
CA THR A 45 -20.73 -8.29 10.39
C THR A 45 -22.11 -8.77 10.79
N ASP A 46 -22.25 -10.03 11.16
CA ASP A 46 -23.53 -10.59 11.66
C ASP A 46 -24.03 -9.92 12.95
N GLN A 47 -23.17 -9.20 13.68
CA GLN A 47 -23.48 -8.67 14.99
C GLN A 47 -23.66 -7.15 15.03
N PHE A 48 -22.96 -6.44 14.18
CA PHE A 48 -22.96 -4.97 14.13
C PHE A 48 -22.41 -4.45 12.81
N ASP A 49 -22.76 -3.23 12.50
CA ASP A 49 -22.20 -2.44 11.41
C ASP A 49 -21.67 -1.09 11.93
N PHE A 50 -20.70 -0.53 11.26
CA PHE A 50 -20.19 0.81 11.52
C PHE A 50 -19.54 1.41 10.27
N GLU A 51 -19.55 2.74 10.21
CA GLU A 51 -18.92 3.47 9.11
C GLU A 51 -17.56 4.02 9.53
N GLY A 52 -16.62 4.03 8.60
CA GLY A 52 -15.32 4.64 8.80
C GLY A 52 -14.77 5.29 7.54
N ILE A 53 -13.74 6.11 7.72
CA ILE A 53 -13.00 6.72 6.62
C ILE A 53 -11.75 5.89 6.36
N ARG A 54 -11.60 5.50 5.11
CA ARG A 54 -10.43 4.81 4.60
C ARG A 54 -9.63 5.76 3.73
N GLN A 55 -8.33 5.83 3.99
CA GLN A 55 -7.46 6.77 3.33
C GLN A 55 -6.12 6.14 2.98
N LEU A 56 -5.59 6.51 1.82
CA LEU A 56 -4.19 6.33 1.46
C LEU A 56 -3.60 7.70 1.25
N LYS A 57 -2.53 8.02 1.95
CA LYS A 57 -1.85 9.32 1.90
C LYS A 57 -0.35 9.15 1.72
N THR A 58 0.21 9.96 0.84
CA THR A 58 1.65 10.07 0.61
C THR A 58 2.24 11.16 1.51
N PHE A 59 3.34 10.85 2.18
CA PHE A 59 4.21 11.77 2.90
C PHE A 59 5.59 11.75 2.25
N ALA A 60 6.49 12.64 2.64
CA ALA A 60 7.77 12.84 1.96
C ALA A 60 8.58 11.55 1.69
N ASP A 61 8.58 10.61 2.62
CA ASP A 61 9.42 9.40 2.59
C ASP A 61 8.64 8.09 2.74
N LYS A 62 7.32 8.18 3.01
CA LYS A 62 6.47 7.02 3.25
C LYS A 62 5.02 7.27 2.86
N ARG A 63 4.26 6.19 2.81
CA ARG A 63 2.80 6.24 2.69
C ARG A 63 2.14 5.67 3.93
N VAL A 64 0.95 6.17 4.20
CA VAL A 64 0.10 5.69 5.29
C VAL A 64 -1.24 5.26 4.70
N PHE A 65 -1.59 4.01 4.92
CA PHE A 65 -2.92 3.51 4.63
C PHE A 65 -3.67 3.33 5.94
N SER A 66 -4.82 3.96 6.09
CA SER A 66 -5.61 3.93 7.32
C SER A 66 -7.07 3.61 7.10
N PHE A 67 -7.70 3.08 8.14
CA PHE A 67 -9.14 3.03 8.33
C PHE A 67 -9.45 3.52 9.75
N GLU A 68 -10.32 4.50 9.86
CA GLU A 68 -10.72 5.08 11.14
C GLU A 68 -12.23 5.17 11.24
N ASP A 69 -12.80 4.58 12.29
CA ASP A 69 -14.17 4.83 12.70
C ASP A 69 -14.20 5.89 13.81
N ARG A 70 -15.18 6.78 13.72
CA ARG A 70 -15.45 7.82 14.70
C ARG A 70 -16.79 7.65 15.40
N ALA A 71 -17.38 6.46 15.33
CA ALA A 71 -18.64 6.19 16.01
C ALA A 71 -18.46 6.23 17.54
N ARG A 72 -19.54 6.59 18.24
CA ARG A 72 -19.49 6.83 19.69
C ARG A 72 -19.25 5.58 20.55
N LEU A 73 -19.61 4.40 20.04
CA LEU A 73 -19.57 3.13 20.79
C LEU A 73 -18.51 2.15 20.28
N ILE A 74 -18.06 2.32 19.05
CA ILE A 74 -17.04 1.49 18.42
C ILE A 74 -15.84 2.38 18.13
N LYS A 75 -14.65 1.89 18.41
CA LYS A 75 -13.42 2.49 17.99
C LYS A 75 -12.65 1.45 17.17
N ALA A 76 -12.54 1.70 15.86
CA ALA A 76 -11.77 0.87 14.96
C ALA A 76 -10.73 1.74 14.26
N GLU A 77 -9.48 1.49 14.54
CA GLU A 77 -8.34 2.22 13.97
C GLU A 77 -7.35 1.21 13.43
N PHE A 78 -7.10 1.28 12.14
CA PHE A 78 -6.13 0.45 11.46
C PHE A 78 -5.18 1.35 10.69
N TYR A 79 -3.88 1.15 10.84
CA TYR A 79 -2.84 1.92 10.17
C TYR A 79 -1.79 0.99 9.62
N SER A 80 -1.31 1.27 8.42
CA SER A 80 -0.14 0.68 7.83
C SER A 80 0.78 1.78 7.34
N GLU A 81 2.02 1.78 7.79
CA GLU A 81 3.07 2.63 7.26
C GLU A 81 4.02 1.81 6.40
N PHE A 82 4.37 2.32 5.22
CA PHE A 82 5.23 1.64 4.29
C PHE A 82 5.93 2.60 3.32
N ILE A 83 7.03 2.16 2.73
CA ILE A 83 7.68 2.83 1.60
C ILE A 83 7.13 2.18 0.33
N ASP A 84 6.62 3.02 -0.59
CA ASP A 84 6.08 2.60 -1.90
C ASP A 84 7.12 2.95 -2.97
N ALA A 85 8.00 2.01 -3.26
CA ALA A 85 8.99 2.07 -4.32
C ALA A 85 8.68 1.01 -5.39
N ASP A 86 9.69 0.44 -6.04
CA ASP A 86 9.50 -0.69 -6.96
C ASP A 86 8.76 -1.84 -6.26
N GLU A 87 9.16 -2.13 -5.03
CA GLU A 87 8.47 -3.05 -4.12
C GLU A 87 8.00 -2.31 -2.87
N ILE A 88 6.84 -2.70 -2.33
CA ILE A 88 6.36 -2.18 -1.05
C ILE A 88 7.22 -2.73 0.08
N LYS A 89 7.77 -1.82 0.89
CA LYS A 89 8.50 -2.14 2.11
C LYS A 89 7.67 -1.75 3.32
N SER A 90 7.03 -2.74 3.95
CA SER A 90 6.25 -2.53 5.19
C SER A 90 7.13 -2.01 6.31
N LEU A 91 6.64 -1.04 7.09
CA LEU A 91 7.34 -0.47 8.25
C LEU A 91 6.61 -0.82 9.54
N SER A 92 5.30 -0.56 9.59
CA SER A 92 4.47 -0.91 10.75
C SER A 92 3.02 -1.17 10.35
N TYR A 93 2.34 -1.94 11.16
CA TYR A 93 0.90 -2.15 11.09
C TYR A 93 0.31 -2.11 12.48
N ASP A 94 -0.71 -1.30 12.67
CA ASP A 94 -1.45 -1.13 13.91
C ASP A 94 -2.93 -1.41 13.67
N ALA A 95 -3.50 -2.33 14.43
CA ALA A 95 -4.93 -2.61 14.44
C ALA A 95 -5.44 -2.48 15.87
N ASN A 96 -6.34 -1.54 16.11
CA ASN A 96 -6.95 -1.30 17.41
C ASN A 96 -8.47 -1.29 17.25
N PHE A 97 -9.11 -2.33 17.78
CA PHE A 97 -10.56 -2.45 17.80
C PHE A 97 -11.06 -2.46 19.23
N ARG A 98 -12.02 -1.61 19.53
CA ARG A 98 -12.69 -1.54 20.84
C ARG A 98 -14.20 -1.41 20.65
N PHE A 99 -14.92 -2.31 21.25
CA PHE A 99 -16.39 -2.27 21.35
C PHE A 99 -16.82 -2.51 22.79
N THR A 100 -17.42 -1.53 23.44
CA THR A 100 -17.81 -1.56 24.85
C THR A 100 -16.68 -2.02 25.78
N PHE A 101 -16.74 -3.26 26.29
CA PHE A 101 -15.74 -3.88 27.17
C PHE A 101 -14.72 -4.74 26.43
N PHE A 102 -14.92 -4.95 25.13
CA PHE A 102 -14.07 -5.79 24.32
C PHE A 102 -13.01 -4.92 23.63
N ARG A 103 -11.75 -5.32 23.76
CA ARG A 103 -10.63 -4.67 23.09
C ARG A 103 -9.72 -5.72 22.47
N ARG A 104 -9.39 -5.52 21.20
CA ARG A 104 -8.32 -6.23 20.48
C ARG A 104 -7.36 -5.22 19.93
N PHE A 105 -6.07 -5.49 20.07
CA PHE A 105 -5.05 -4.71 19.38
C PHE A 105 -3.94 -5.63 18.91
N THR A 106 -3.37 -5.31 17.78
CA THR A 106 -2.23 -5.98 17.18
C THR A 106 -1.32 -4.91 16.60
N ASN A 107 -0.05 -5.00 16.90
CA ASN A 107 0.97 -4.12 16.35
C ASN A 107 2.06 -4.97 15.71
N PHE A 108 2.39 -4.69 14.43
CA PHE A 108 3.54 -5.25 13.75
C PHE A 108 4.61 -4.20 13.58
N ASN A 109 5.86 -4.55 13.86
CA ASN A 109 7.02 -3.74 13.57
C ASN A 109 7.99 -4.51 12.69
N PHE A 110 8.31 -3.95 11.50
CA PHE A 110 9.19 -4.53 10.49
C PHE A 110 10.57 -3.88 10.60
N ASP A 111 11.49 -4.53 11.30
CA ASP A 111 12.89 -4.10 11.39
C ASP A 111 13.70 -4.80 10.30
N TRP A 112 13.90 -4.10 9.19
CA TRP A 112 14.64 -4.61 8.04
C TRP A 112 16.15 -4.63 8.25
N GLU A 113 16.68 -3.85 9.20
CA GLU A 113 18.11 -3.84 9.51
C GLU A 113 18.50 -5.11 10.26
N THR A 114 17.73 -5.46 11.27
CA THR A 114 17.95 -6.70 12.05
C THR A 114 17.21 -7.91 11.48
N LYS A 115 16.48 -7.74 10.38
CA LYS A 115 15.64 -8.77 9.73
C LYS A 115 14.63 -9.38 10.71
N LYS A 116 13.96 -8.57 11.49
CA LYS A 116 12.98 -9.00 12.48
C LYS A 116 11.61 -8.44 12.20
N LEU A 117 10.60 -9.28 12.33
CA LEU A 117 9.20 -8.91 12.42
C LEU A 117 8.71 -9.26 13.82
N THR A 118 8.19 -8.29 14.53
CA THR A 118 7.63 -8.50 15.88
C THR A 118 6.15 -8.17 15.88
N SER A 119 5.37 -8.99 16.58
CA SER A 119 3.97 -8.70 16.90
C SER A 119 3.83 -8.51 18.38
N THR A 120 3.03 -7.52 18.77
CA THR A 120 2.62 -7.30 20.15
C THR A 120 1.13 -7.06 20.24
N GLY A 121 0.53 -7.42 21.37
CA GLY A 121 -0.89 -7.18 21.62
C GLY A 121 -1.71 -8.43 21.86
N GLN A 122 -2.63 -8.77 20.99
CA GLN A 122 -3.44 -9.96 21.14
C GLN A 122 -2.60 -11.25 21.00
N TYR A 123 -1.59 -11.20 20.16
CA TYR A 123 -0.65 -12.31 19.92
C TYR A 123 0.76 -11.74 19.89
N ASP A 124 1.57 -12.18 20.85
CA ASP A 124 2.97 -11.77 20.97
C ASP A 124 3.86 -12.85 20.34
N TRP A 125 4.58 -12.47 19.30
CA TRP A 125 5.53 -13.35 18.63
C TRP A 125 6.63 -12.56 17.93
N GLN A 126 7.67 -13.26 17.54
CA GLN A 126 8.76 -12.71 16.72
C GLN A 126 9.11 -13.72 15.63
N ALA A 127 9.30 -13.22 14.41
CA ALA A 127 9.75 -13.97 13.24
C ALA A 127 10.97 -13.32 12.60
N THR A 128 11.74 -14.09 11.86
CA THR A 128 12.82 -13.57 11.00
C THR A 128 12.22 -13.21 9.65
N LEU A 129 12.40 -11.96 9.20
CA LEU A 129 11.93 -11.54 7.87
C LEU A 129 12.60 -12.38 6.78
N ILE A 130 11.79 -12.86 5.86
CA ILE A 130 12.24 -13.59 4.67
C ILE A 130 12.80 -12.63 3.63
N GLU A 131 13.47 -13.14 2.61
CA GLU A 131 13.87 -12.36 1.45
C GLU A 131 12.65 -12.01 0.58
N GLY A 132 12.67 -10.80 0.02
CA GLY A 132 11.56 -10.26 -0.77
C GLY A 132 10.51 -9.49 0.02
N PRO A 133 9.46 -9.02 -0.65
CA PRO A 133 8.43 -8.21 -0.03
C PRO A 133 7.53 -9.01 0.91
N VAL A 134 7.26 -8.45 2.08
CA VAL A 134 6.32 -8.97 3.08
C VAL A 134 5.30 -7.89 3.36
N TYR A 135 4.03 -8.22 3.18
CA TYR A 135 2.93 -7.27 3.29
C TYR A 135 2.18 -7.42 4.61
N ASP A 136 1.61 -6.33 5.09
CA ASP A 136 0.62 -6.35 6.15
C ASP A 136 -0.83 -6.38 5.57
N PRO A 137 -1.87 -6.57 6.42
CA PRO A 137 -3.26 -6.67 5.96
C PRO A 137 -3.82 -5.44 5.23
N LEU A 138 -3.19 -4.25 5.36
CA LEU A 138 -3.61 -3.04 4.67
C LEU A 138 -2.78 -2.77 3.41
N ASN A 139 -1.45 -2.74 3.52
CA ASN A 139 -0.62 -2.38 2.37
C ASN A 139 -0.62 -3.44 1.26
N VAL A 140 -0.92 -4.70 1.57
CA VAL A 140 -1.17 -5.72 0.55
C VAL A 140 -2.21 -5.25 -0.46
N GLN A 141 -3.20 -4.47 -0.06
CA GLN A 141 -4.26 -3.98 -0.93
C GLN A 141 -3.77 -2.89 -1.91
N VAL A 142 -2.69 -2.19 -1.58
CA VAL A 142 -1.99 -1.31 -2.53
C VAL A 142 -1.27 -2.17 -3.57
N GLU A 143 -0.61 -3.24 -3.14
CA GLU A 143 0.06 -4.17 -4.05
C GLU A 143 -0.93 -4.88 -4.99
N LEU A 144 -2.11 -5.31 -4.50
CA LEU A 144 -3.16 -5.87 -5.37
C LEU A 144 -3.50 -4.93 -6.52
N ARG A 145 -3.64 -3.63 -6.23
CA ARG A 145 -3.92 -2.60 -7.23
C ARG A 145 -2.77 -2.45 -8.24
N LYS A 146 -1.51 -2.44 -7.75
CA LYS A 146 -0.31 -2.37 -8.62
C LYS A 146 -0.25 -3.56 -9.58
N ARG A 147 -0.44 -4.79 -9.10
CA ARG A 147 -0.42 -6.01 -9.91
C ARG A 147 -1.49 -5.98 -11.02
N LEU A 148 -2.71 -5.61 -10.65
CA LEU A 148 -3.80 -5.49 -11.63
C LEU A 148 -3.53 -4.38 -12.66
N MET A 149 -2.93 -3.26 -12.28
CA MET A 149 -2.54 -2.20 -13.22
C MET A 149 -1.43 -2.64 -14.19
N LEU A 150 -0.57 -3.56 -13.76
CA LEU A 150 0.44 -4.20 -14.61
C LEU A 150 -0.17 -5.29 -15.52
N GLY A 151 -1.48 -5.55 -15.40
CA GLY A 151 -2.20 -6.54 -16.21
C GLY A 151 -2.08 -7.98 -15.71
N GLU A 152 -1.57 -8.18 -14.49
CA GLU A 152 -1.51 -9.51 -13.89
C GLU A 152 -2.92 -9.96 -13.50
N THR A 153 -3.28 -11.19 -13.85
CA THR A 153 -4.62 -11.77 -13.57
C THR A 153 -4.57 -12.86 -12.51
N GLU A 154 -3.38 -13.36 -12.21
CA GLU A 154 -3.11 -14.34 -11.17
C GLU A 154 -1.70 -14.12 -10.62
N PHE A 155 -1.56 -14.07 -9.29
CA PHE A 155 -0.29 -13.85 -8.61
C PHE A 155 -0.36 -14.26 -7.14
N SER A 156 0.81 -14.41 -6.50
CA SER A 156 0.90 -14.75 -5.08
C SER A 156 1.62 -13.65 -4.30
N LEU A 157 1.15 -13.39 -3.07
CA LEU A 157 1.76 -12.45 -2.14
C LEU A 157 1.94 -13.10 -0.77
N VAL A 158 3.01 -12.71 -0.07
CA VAL A 158 3.36 -13.28 1.24
C VAL A 158 2.96 -12.32 2.36
N LEU A 159 2.17 -12.84 3.31
CA LEU A 159 1.75 -12.12 4.51
C LEU A 159 2.09 -12.95 5.75
N PRO A 160 2.43 -12.31 6.88
CA PRO A 160 2.53 -13.01 8.16
C PRO A 160 1.11 -13.38 8.67
N GLU A 161 0.97 -14.59 9.16
CA GLU A 161 -0.22 -15.01 9.89
C GLU A 161 -0.30 -14.24 11.21
N ILE A 162 -1.44 -13.60 11.48
CA ILE A 162 -1.59 -12.69 12.65
C ILE A 162 -1.34 -13.40 13.97
N LYS A 163 -1.75 -14.67 14.09
CA LYS A 163 -1.68 -15.43 15.34
C LYS A 163 -0.29 -16.01 15.63
N THR A 164 0.43 -16.42 14.58
CA THR A 164 1.66 -17.22 14.72
C THR A 164 2.90 -16.53 14.18
N GLY A 165 2.76 -15.57 13.28
CA GLY A 165 3.88 -14.95 12.57
C GLY A 165 4.45 -15.79 11.45
N GLU A 166 3.88 -16.95 11.13
CA GLU A 166 4.27 -17.75 9.98
C GLU A 166 4.01 -17.00 8.68
N PHE A 167 4.96 -17.00 7.76
CA PHE A 167 4.79 -16.39 6.46
C PHE A 167 3.97 -17.31 5.54
N VAL A 168 2.82 -16.80 5.10
CA VAL A 168 1.87 -17.52 4.27
C VAL A 168 1.79 -16.89 2.90
N GLU A 169 2.00 -17.70 1.87
CA GLU A 169 1.74 -17.34 0.50
C GLU A 169 0.23 -17.41 0.23
N ASN A 170 -0.33 -16.31 -0.24
CA ASN A 170 -1.73 -16.19 -0.61
C ASN A 170 -1.83 -16.00 -2.13
N THR A 171 -2.60 -16.84 -2.81
CA THR A 171 -2.84 -16.73 -4.25
C THR A 171 -4.08 -15.88 -4.52
N TYR A 172 -3.94 -14.97 -5.45
CA TYR A 172 -4.98 -14.06 -5.91
C TYR A 172 -5.25 -14.31 -7.39
N ALA A 173 -6.52 -14.39 -7.79
CA ALA A 173 -6.90 -14.58 -9.18
C ALA A 173 -8.17 -13.82 -9.55
N ILE A 174 -8.21 -13.22 -10.74
CA ILE A 174 -9.45 -12.64 -11.29
C ILE A 174 -10.41 -13.78 -11.61
N LYS A 175 -11.63 -13.71 -11.07
CA LYS A 175 -12.71 -14.68 -11.30
C LYS A 175 -13.82 -14.17 -12.21
N GLY A 176 -13.85 -12.87 -12.46
CA GLY A 176 -14.87 -12.29 -13.33
C GLY A 176 -14.88 -10.78 -13.30
N GLU A 177 -15.91 -10.23 -13.92
CA GLU A 177 -16.16 -8.80 -13.98
C GLU A 177 -17.60 -8.51 -13.53
N THR A 178 -17.83 -7.31 -13.04
CA THR A 178 -19.16 -6.85 -12.62
C THR A 178 -19.24 -5.32 -12.78
N ILE A 179 -20.43 -4.79 -12.60
CA ILE A 179 -20.68 -3.36 -12.49
C ILE A 179 -21.06 -3.06 -11.05
N PHE A 180 -20.45 -2.05 -10.46
CA PHE A 180 -20.79 -1.55 -9.14
C PHE A 180 -21.30 -0.12 -9.25
N THR A 181 -22.52 0.13 -8.76
CA THR A 181 -23.12 1.48 -8.76
C THR A 181 -22.77 2.18 -7.45
N LEU A 182 -22.02 3.30 -7.54
CA LEU A 182 -21.69 4.16 -6.41
C LEU A 182 -22.24 5.57 -6.66
N GLU A 183 -23.05 6.10 -5.76
CA GLU A 183 -23.63 7.45 -5.84
C GLU A 183 -24.33 7.73 -7.19
N GLY A 184 -24.98 6.69 -7.77
CA GLY A 184 -25.70 6.78 -9.04
C GLY A 184 -24.82 6.70 -10.30
N LYS A 185 -23.53 6.46 -10.15
CA LYS A 185 -22.60 6.23 -11.25
C LYS A 185 -22.15 4.77 -11.27
N ASP A 186 -22.17 4.19 -12.46
CA ASP A 186 -21.73 2.81 -12.70
C ASP A 186 -20.21 2.76 -12.94
N TYR A 187 -19.56 1.80 -12.27
CA TYR A 187 -18.12 1.54 -12.38
C TYR A 187 -17.89 0.10 -12.82
N PRO A 188 -17.19 -0.12 -13.95
CA PRO A 188 -16.74 -1.45 -14.31
C PRO A 188 -15.70 -1.95 -13.30
N CYS A 189 -15.92 -3.13 -12.75
CA CYS A 189 -15.10 -3.74 -11.73
C CYS A 189 -14.61 -5.12 -12.13
N VAL A 190 -13.45 -5.52 -11.63
CA VAL A 190 -13.01 -6.91 -11.57
C VAL A 190 -13.40 -7.52 -10.23
N ILE A 191 -13.64 -8.83 -10.23
CA ILE A 191 -13.77 -9.65 -9.03
C ILE A 191 -12.45 -10.40 -8.87
N LEU A 192 -11.67 -10.06 -7.84
CA LEU A 192 -10.45 -10.74 -7.47
C LEU A 192 -10.71 -11.59 -6.24
N GLU A 193 -10.33 -12.86 -6.27
CA GLU A 193 -10.43 -13.75 -5.12
C GLU A 193 -9.05 -14.09 -4.58
N ARG A 194 -8.94 -14.12 -3.26
CA ARG A 194 -7.84 -14.71 -2.53
C ARG A 194 -8.29 -16.03 -1.93
N VAL A 195 -7.57 -17.08 -2.20
CA VAL A 195 -7.76 -18.38 -1.57
C VAL A 195 -6.62 -18.65 -0.62
N ARG A 196 -6.95 -18.92 0.65
CA ARG A 196 -5.97 -19.36 1.64
C ARG A 196 -5.81 -20.88 1.56
N THR A 197 -4.59 -21.32 1.37
CA THR A 197 -4.27 -22.75 1.24
C THR A 197 -4.44 -23.54 2.55
N GLN A 198 -4.44 -22.85 3.69
CA GLN A 198 -4.48 -23.47 5.02
C GLN A 198 -5.89 -23.90 5.45
N ASP A 199 -6.90 -23.10 5.14
CA ASP A 199 -8.28 -23.28 5.64
C ASP A 199 -9.36 -23.13 4.54
N ASN A 200 -8.93 -22.99 3.27
CA ASN A 200 -9.81 -22.73 2.11
C ASN A 200 -10.71 -21.49 2.26
N ARG A 201 -10.37 -20.58 3.16
CA ARG A 201 -11.08 -19.32 3.33
C ARG A 201 -10.94 -18.46 2.08
N ILE A 202 -12.05 -17.93 1.60
CA ILE A 202 -12.11 -17.11 0.39
C ILE A 202 -12.38 -15.67 0.80
N THR A 203 -11.52 -14.76 0.37
CA THR A 203 -11.76 -13.32 0.41
C THR A 203 -11.98 -12.82 -1.00
N THR A 204 -13.09 -12.15 -1.24
CA THR A 204 -13.45 -11.59 -2.55
C THR A 204 -13.33 -10.08 -2.52
N TYR A 205 -12.65 -9.51 -3.53
CA TYR A 205 -12.48 -8.07 -3.72
C TYR A 205 -13.20 -7.63 -4.99
N THR A 206 -14.07 -6.63 -4.91
CA THR A 206 -14.64 -5.93 -6.06
C THR A 206 -13.86 -4.63 -6.26
N MET A 207 -13.18 -4.50 -7.41
CA MET A 207 -12.18 -3.46 -7.62
C MET A 207 -12.48 -2.65 -8.90
N ALA A 208 -12.63 -1.33 -8.74
CA ALA A 208 -13.05 -0.42 -9.82
C ALA A 208 -11.90 -0.13 -10.79
N LYS A 209 -12.03 -0.56 -12.06
CA LYS A 209 -11.01 -0.41 -13.11
C LYS A 209 -10.65 1.05 -13.35
N ASP A 210 -11.64 1.92 -13.46
CA ASP A 210 -11.47 3.35 -13.79
C ASP A 210 -10.85 4.18 -12.66
N LEU A 211 -10.69 3.59 -11.47
CA LEU A 211 -10.09 4.20 -10.29
C LEU A 211 -8.82 3.45 -9.86
N ASN A 212 -7.98 3.05 -10.82
CA ASN A 212 -6.75 2.29 -10.57
C ASN A 212 -7.01 1.12 -9.63
N TYR A 213 -8.08 0.36 -9.90
CA TYR A 213 -8.51 -0.79 -9.11
C TYR A 213 -8.77 -0.47 -7.62
N LEU A 214 -9.31 0.72 -7.31
CA LEU A 214 -9.78 1.03 -5.96
C LEU A 214 -10.78 -0.04 -5.49
N ILE A 215 -10.55 -0.55 -4.29
CA ILE A 215 -11.41 -1.58 -3.71
C ILE A 215 -12.75 -0.96 -3.31
N PHE A 216 -13.83 -1.40 -3.93
CA PHE A 216 -15.19 -0.97 -3.63
C PHE A 216 -15.87 -1.88 -2.62
N LYS A 217 -15.57 -3.18 -2.67
CA LYS A 217 -16.10 -4.13 -1.70
C LYS A 217 -15.07 -5.22 -1.39
N VAL A 218 -15.02 -5.63 -0.14
CA VAL A 218 -14.34 -6.85 0.31
C VAL A 218 -15.38 -7.69 1.02
N THR A 219 -15.43 -8.97 0.73
CA THR A 219 -16.19 -9.95 1.52
C THR A 219 -15.25 -11.08 1.91
N ASP A 220 -15.38 -11.53 3.15
CA ASP A 220 -14.55 -12.59 3.69
C ASP A 220 -15.46 -13.58 4.41
N ASN A 221 -15.52 -14.81 3.89
CA ASN A 221 -16.33 -15.88 4.47
C ASN A 221 -15.51 -16.52 5.58
N ASP A 222 -15.72 -16.09 6.81
CA ASP A 222 -15.10 -16.64 8.00
C ASP A 222 -16.03 -17.67 8.64
N PRO A 223 -15.54 -18.83 9.10
CA PRO A 223 -16.33 -19.76 9.91
C PRO A 223 -16.97 -19.11 11.15
N ASP A 224 -16.37 -18.04 11.67
CA ASP A 224 -16.88 -17.29 12.83
C ASP A 224 -17.87 -16.18 12.46
N GLY A 225 -18.24 -16.02 11.19
CA GLY A 225 -19.20 -15.05 10.67
C GLY A 225 -18.67 -14.29 9.45
N ASP A 226 -19.57 -13.95 8.55
CA ASP A 226 -19.24 -13.21 7.34
C ASP A 226 -18.88 -11.76 7.67
N ILE A 227 -17.86 -11.25 7.00
CA ILE A 227 -17.39 -9.87 7.11
C ILE A 227 -17.50 -9.21 5.74
N ALA A 228 -18.06 -8.01 5.70
CA ALA A 228 -18.05 -7.18 4.50
C ALA A 228 -17.54 -5.77 4.80
N LEU A 229 -16.78 -5.22 3.86
CA LEU A 229 -16.39 -3.81 3.83
C LEU A 229 -16.84 -3.25 2.48
N THR A 230 -17.76 -2.28 2.48
CA THR A 230 -18.37 -1.75 1.25
C THR A 230 -18.23 -0.24 1.20
N ILE A 231 -17.76 0.30 0.06
CA ILE A 231 -17.68 1.75 -0.16
C ILE A 231 -19.08 2.37 -0.17
N LYS A 232 -19.24 3.50 0.51
CA LYS A 232 -20.48 4.30 0.53
C LYS A 232 -20.32 5.61 -0.23
N GLN A 233 -19.13 6.20 -0.18
CA GLN A 233 -18.87 7.49 -0.80
C GLN A 233 -17.38 7.65 -1.11
N LEU A 234 -17.07 8.18 -2.29
CA LEU A 234 -15.73 8.61 -2.65
C LEU A 234 -15.57 10.09 -2.28
N LEU A 235 -14.66 10.39 -1.35
CA LEU A 235 -14.44 11.76 -0.86
C LEU A 235 -13.35 12.48 -1.65
N SER A 236 -12.28 11.78 -2.03
CA SER A 236 -11.21 12.28 -2.92
C SER A 236 -10.49 11.12 -3.61
N PHE A 237 -9.92 11.41 -4.80
CA PHE A 237 -9.12 10.47 -5.57
C PHE A 237 -8.13 11.22 -6.46
N GLY A 238 -6.80 11.01 -6.24
CA GLY A 238 -5.72 11.73 -6.93
C GLY A 238 -5.31 13.03 -6.26
#